data_a6141effb72410ac649a1a0818ae4c96
#
_entry.id   a6141effb72410ac649a1a0818ae4c96
#
_cell.length_a   1.000
_cell.length_b   1.000
_cell.length_c   1.000
_cell.angle_alpha   90.00
_cell.angle_beta   90.00
_cell.angle_gamma   90.00
#
_symmetry.space_group_name_H-M   'P 1'
#
loop_
_entity.id
_entity.type
_entity.pdbx_description
1 polymer ?
#
loop_
_entity_poly.entity_id
_entity_poly.type
_entity_poly.pdbx_seq_one_letter_code
_entity_poly.pdbx_strand_id
1 'polypeptide(L)'
;MRAPGLTWFRIPLATWSLFITSWLILLAMPILAGALIMLLSDQTIGTTFFVPETGGEPLLWQHLFWYFGHPEVYILIVPAMGITSEVIANGARKPVFGYKSMVLAIVSIAFLSWIVWGHHMFMSSQSVYISMVFSLLTFLVAIPSAIKVFNWTATLYKGSISYDTPMLYALGFIGLFTIGGLTGLFLGTLGLDMHVHDTYFVVAHFH
;
A
#
# COMPACT_ATOMS: atom_id res chain seq x y z
N MET A 1 -1.57 -21.27 14.82
CA MET A 1 -1.38 -21.34 16.29
C MET A 1 -0.08 -20.63 16.65
N ARG A 2 -0.05 -19.84 17.74
CA ARG A 2 1.18 -19.19 18.21
C ARG A 2 1.94 -20.11 19.15
N ALA A 3 3.27 -20.03 19.15
CA ALA A 3 4.08 -20.76 20.11
C ALA A 3 3.75 -20.33 21.55
N PRO A 4 3.91 -21.21 22.57
CA PRO A 4 3.71 -20.86 23.97
C PRO A 4 4.53 -19.64 24.38
N GLY A 5 3.93 -18.68 25.09
CA GLY A 5 4.59 -17.44 25.53
C GLY A 5 4.70 -16.33 24.47
N LEU A 6 4.31 -16.58 23.22
CA LEU A 6 4.35 -15.59 22.16
C LEU A 6 3.09 -14.71 22.19
N THR A 7 3.19 -13.53 22.78
CA THR A 7 2.12 -12.51 22.78
C THR A 7 2.13 -11.71 21.47
N TRP A 8 1.05 -10.96 21.19
CA TRP A 8 0.94 -10.14 19.98
C TRP A 8 2.14 -9.20 19.77
N PHE A 9 2.56 -8.48 20.81
CA PHE A 9 3.70 -7.57 20.75
C PHE A 9 5.07 -8.25 20.94
N ARG A 10 5.15 -9.57 20.75
CA ARG A 10 6.42 -10.32 20.67
C ARG A 10 6.56 -11.07 19.35
N ILE A 11 5.61 -10.90 18.43
CA ILE A 11 5.66 -11.48 17.08
C ILE A 11 6.67 -10.69 16.24
N PRO A 12 7.57 -11.34 15.47
CA PRO A 12 8.47 -10.65 14.55
C PRO A 12 7.73 -9.75 13.55
N LEU A 13 8.34 -8.64 13.12
CA LEU A 13 7.70 -7.69 12.19
C LEU A 13 7.41 -8.33 10.81
N ALA A 14 8.28 -9.23 10.36
CA ALA A 14 8.01 -10.01 9.14
C ALA A 14 6.73 -10.86 9.29
N THR A 15 6.52 -11.49 10.44
CA THR A 15 5.31 -12.27 10.71
C THR A 15 4.07 -11.36 10.81
N TRP A 16 4.19 -10.18 11.45
CA TRP A 16 3.13 -9.18 11.45
C TRP A 16 2.74 -8.74 10.05
N SER A 17 3.72 -8.46 9.20
CA SER A 17 3.47 -8.02 7.83
C SER A 17 2.75 -9.08 7.01
N LEU A 18 3.17 -10.34 7.09
CA LEU A 18 2.49 -11.45 6.43
C LEU A 18 1.08 -11.69 6.95
N PHE A 19 0.87 -11.57 8.25
CA PHE A 19 -0.45 -11.69 8.87
C PHE A 19 -1.40 -10.61 8.38
N ILE A 20 -0.97 -9.35 8.35
CA ILE A 20 -1.78 -8.22 7.85
C ILE A 20 -2.03 -8.36 6.34
N THR A 21 -1.02 -8.78 5.56
CA THR A 21 -1.17 -9.05 4.13
C THR A 21 -2.23 -10.13 3.86
N SER A 22 -2.28 -11.17 4.68
CA SER A 22 -3.29 -12.22 4.54
C SER A 22 -4.72 -11.66 4.72
N TRP A 23 -4.93 -10.73 5.64
CA TRP A 23 -6.22 -10.03 5.78
C TRP A 23 -6.54 -9.14 4.59
N LEU A 24 -5.55 -8.42 4.05
CA LEU A 24 -5.74 -7.61 2.84
C LEU A 24 -6.18 -8.49 1.67
N ILE A 25 -5.52 -9.61 1.43
CA ILE A 25 -5.88 -10.57 0.37
C ILE A 25 -7.29 -11.10 0.57
N LEU A 26 -7.61 -11.57 1.78
CA LEU A 26 -8.90 -12.17 2.10
C LEU A 26 -10.08 -11.22 1.82
N LEU A 27 -9.89 -9.93 2.07
CA LEU A 27 -10.94 -8.93 1.90
C LEU A 27 -10.97 -8.33 0.49
N ALA A 28 -9.82 -8.21 -0.19
CA ALA A 28 -9.72 -7.56 -1.50
C ALA A 28 -10.12 -8.49 -2.67
N MET A 29 -9.68 -9.75 -2.63
CA MET A 29 -9.90 -10.68 -3.74
C MET A 29 -11.36 -10.97 -4.08
N PRO A 30 -12.29 -11.10 -3.11
CA PRO A 30 -13.71 -11.30 -3.45
C PRO A 30 -14.32 -10.14 -4.25
N ILE A 31 -13.87 -8.90 -4.01
CA ILE A 31 -14.37 -7.71 -4.72
C ILE A 31 -13.89 -7.73 -6.17
N LEU A 32 -12.62 -8.03 -6.39
CA LEU A 32 -12.09 -8.24 -7.74
C LEU A 32 -12.81 -9.36 -8.47
N ALA A 33 -13.00 -10.51 -7.80
CA ALA A 33 -13.73 -11.65 -8.39
C ALA A 33 -15.15 -11.25 -8.79
N GLY A 34 -15.87 -10.51 -7.94
CA GLY A 34 -17.20 -9.98 -8.24
C GLY A 34 -17.19 -9.07 -9.47
N ALA A 35 -16.26 -8.11 -9.55
CA ALA A 35 -16.11 -7.21 -10.68
C ALA A 35 -15.84 -7.95 -12.00
N LEU A 36 -14.95 -8.95 -11.96
CA LEU A 36 -14.61 -9.76 -13.13
C LEU A 36 -15.79 -10.64 -13.58
N ILE A 37 -16.58 -11.20 -12.65
CA ILE A 37 -17.78 -11.97 -12.97
C ILE A 37 -18.83 -11.06 -13.63
N MET A 38 -19.04 -9.84 -13.13
CA MET A 38 -19.94 -8.85 -13.74
C MET A 38 -19.48 -8.50 -15.15
N LEU A 39 -18.17 -8.23 -15.35
CA LEU A 39 -17.62 -7.96 -16.69
C LEU A 39 -17.76 -9.16 -17.63
N LEU A 40 -17.48 -10.36 -17.16
CA LEU A 40 -17.65 -11.59 -17.95
C LEU A 40 -19.13 -11.78 -18.34
N SER A 41 -20.05 -11.48 -17.44
CA SER A 41 -21.48 -11.56 -17.71
C SER A 41 -21.92 -10.57 -18.81
N ASP A 42 -21.39 -9.34 -18.79
CA ASP A 42 -21.63 -8.36 -19.86
C ASP A 42 -21.14 -8.87 -21.22
N GLN A 43 -19.99 -9.55 -21.24
CA GLN A 43 -19.38 -10.06 -22.46
C GLN A 43 -20.03 -11.35 -23.01
N THR A 44 -20.63 -12.18 -22.15
CA THR A 44 -21.02 -13.54 -22.53
C THR A 44 -22.54 -13.78 -22.54
N ILE A 45 -23.28 -13.21 -21.59
CA ILE A 45 -24.71 -13.45 -21.42
C ILE A 45 -25.58 -12.19 -21.61
N GLY A 46 -24.96 -11.07 -22.03
CA GLY A 46 -25.68 -9.85 -22.40
C GLY A 46 -26.22 -9.05 -21.22
N THR A 47 -25.61 -9.16 -20.02
CA THR A 47 -25.89 -8.21 -18.95
C THR A 47 -25.29 -6.83 -19.28
N THR A 48 -25.64 -5.81 -18.54
CA THR A 48 -25.27 -4.42 -18.86
C THR A 48 -24.76 -3.65 -17.64
N PHE A 49 -23.98 -4.29 -16.80
CA PHE A 49 -23.45 -3.66 -15.59
C PHE A 49 -22.59 -2.43 -15.91
N PHE A 50 -21.76 -2.52 -16.97
CA PHE A 50 -20.77 -1.52 -17.32
C PHE A 50 -20.95 -0.92 -18.73
N VAL A 51 -22.02 -1.25 -19.43
CA VAL A 51 -22.30 -0.81 -20.81
C VAL A 51 -23.19 0.43 -20.80
N PRO A 52 -22.68 1.65 -21.11
CA PRO A 52 -23.42 2.91 -20.96
C PRO A 52 -24.67 2.99 -21.85
N GLU A 53 -24.58 2.44 -23.06
CA GLU A 53 -25.66 2.49 -24.07
C GLU A 53 -26.94 1.81 -23.59
N THR A 54 -26.83 0.93 -22.62
CA THR A 54 -27.94 0.16 -22.07
C THR A 54 -28.19 0.45 -20.57
N GLY A 55 -27.65 1.55 -20.08
CA GLY A 55 -27.86 2.03 -18.70
C GLY A 55 -26.87 1.52 -17.68
N GLY A 56 -25.79 0.87 -18.10
CA GLY A 56 -24.68 0.48 -17.23
C GLY A 56 -23.77 1.65 -16.86
N GLU A 57 -22.91 1.45 -15.85
CA GLU A 57 -22.08 2.51 -15.30
C GLU A 57 -20.59 2.11 -15.31
N PRO A 58 -19.78 2.62 -16.26
CA PRO A 58 -18.33 2.34 -16.30
C PRO A 58 -17.57 2.81 -15.05
N LEU A 59 -18.04 3.87 -14.38
CA LEU A 59 -17.44 4.33 -13.14
C LEU A 59 -17.55 3.28 -12.03
N LEU A 60 -18.62 2.48 -12.03
CA LEU A 60 -18.79 1.36 -11.10
C LEU A 60 -17.66 0.33 -11.27
N TRP A 61 -17.30 -0.01 -12.53
CA TRP A 61 -16.14 -0.87 -12.80
C TRP A 61 -14.86 -0.30 -12.16
N GLN A 62 -14.59 0.97 -12.38
CA GLN A 62 -13.39 1.62 -11.84
C GLN A 62 -13.37 1.58 -10.31
N HIS A 63 -14.49 1.87 -9.64
CA HIS A 63 -14.58 1.78 -8.19
C HIS A 63 -14.32 0.36 -7.68
N LEU A 64 -14.95 -0.65 -8.24
CA LEU A 64 -14.77 -2.05 -7.84
C LEU A 64 -13.34 -2.53 -8.09
N PHE A 65 -12.78 -2.18 -9.26
CA PHE A 65 -11.40 -2.54 -9.59
C PHE A 65 -10.40 -1.88 -8.63
N TRP A 66 -10.52 -0.58 -8.39
CA TRP A 66 -9.56 0.14 -7.55
C TRP A 66 -9.78 -0.09 -6.06
N TYR A 67 -10.97 -0.47 -5.64
CA TYR A 67 -11.20 -0.94 -4.27
C TYR A 67 -10.41 -2.23 -3.96
N PHE A 68 -10.13 -3.04 -4.97
CA PHE A 68 -9.10 -4.08 -4.91
C PHE A 68 -7.71 -3.50 -5.20
N GLY A 69 -7.54 -2.73 -6.27
CA GLY A 69 -6.26 -2.37 -6.86
C GLY A 69 -5.35 -1.57 -5.94
N HIS A 70 -5.90 -0.70 -5.07
CA HIS A 70 -5.07 0.00 -4.11
C HIS A 70 -4.61 -0.90 -2.94
N PRO A 71 -5.47 -1.69 -2.25
CA PRO A 71 -4.99 -2.72 -1.35
C PRO A 71 -3.96 -3.68 -1.95
N GLU A 72 -4.05 -3.98 -3.24
CA GLU A 72 -3.08 -4.83 -3.94
C GLU A 72 -1.64 -4.30 -3.85
N VAL A 73 -1.42 -3.00 -4.04
CA VAL A 73 -0.06 -2.44 -3.93
C VAL A 73 0.49 -2.55 -2.50
N TYR A 74 -0.39 -2.53 -1.49
CA TYR A 74 0.00 -2.78 -0.10
C TYR A 74 0.19 -4.26 0.22
N ILE A 75 -0.53 -5.15 -0.45
CA ILE A 75 -0.25 -6.61 -0.41
C ILE A 75 1.18 -6.89 -0.88
N LEU A 76 1.67 -6.13 -1.87
CA LEU A 76 3.03 -6.29 -2.39
C LEU A 76 4.09 -5.69 -1.45
N ILE A 77 3.89 -4.45 -0.97
CA ILE A 77 4.94 -3.72 -0.24
C ILE A 77 5.02 -4.09 1.25
N VAL A 78 3.92 -4.42 1.92
CA VAL A 78 3.91 -4.68 3.36
C VAL A 78 4.79 -5.87 3.77
N PRO A 79 4.80 -7.02 3.06
CA PRO A 79 5.75 -8.10 3.33
C PRO A 79 7.20 -7.67 3.20
N ALA A 80 7.52 -6.90 2.15
CA ALA A 80 8.86 -6.37 1.93
C ALA A 80 9.29 -5.44 3.09
N MET A 81 8.40 -4.59 3.59
CA MET A 81 8.65 -3.74 4.77
C MET A 81 8.93 -4.57 6.04
N GLY A 82 8.23 -5.68 6.22
CA GLY A 82 8.46 -6.58 7.35
C GLY A 82 9.82 -7.25 7.29
N ILE A 83 10.17 -7.82 6.14
CA ILE A 83 11.46 -8.47 5.89
C ILE A 83 12.60 -7.46 6.05
N THR A 84 12.48 -6.27 5.45
CA THR A 84 13.46 -5.18 5.58
C THR A 84 13.71 -4.81 7.04
N SER A 85 12.67 -4.77 7.88
CA SER A 85 12.81 -4.47 9.30
C SER A 85 13.67 -5.50 10.04
N GLU A 86 13.48 -6.78 9.76
CA GLU A 86 14.29 -7.87 10.34
C GLU A 86 15.74 -7.84 9.82
N VAL A 87 15.92 -7.62 8.52
CA VAL A 87 17.26 -7.53 7.91
C VAL A 87 18.05 -6.36 8.50
N ILE A 88 17.42 -5.18 8.64
CA ILE A 88 18.05 -4.00 9.25
C ILE A 88 18.45 -4.27 10.70
N ALA A 89 17.57 -4.85 11.51
CA ALA A 89 17.87 -5.17 12.91
C ALA A 89 19.04 -6.14 13.02
N ASN A 90 19.05 -7.19 12.22
CA ASN A 90 20.11 -8.19 12.20
C ASN A 90 21.43 -7.60 11.68
N GLY A 91 21.40 -6.89 10.56
CA GLY A 91 22.59 -6.28 9.94
C GLY A 91 23.17 -5.12 10.75
N ALA A 92 22.37 -4.40 11.53
CA ALA A 92 22.83 -3.37 12.47
C ALA A 92 23.21 -3.94 13.83
N ARG A 93 22.93 -5.22 14.09
CA ARG A 93 23.13 -5.90 15.38
C ARG A 93 22.46 -5.18 16.55
N LYS A 94 21.23 -4.69 16.29
CA LYS A 94 20.43 -3.96 17.26
C LYS A 94 18.97 -4.39 17.19
N PRO A 95 18.20 -4.32 18.29
CA PRO A 95 16.76 -4.46 18.21
C PRO A 95 16.17 -3.33 17.37
N VAL A 96 15.04 -3.62 16.70
CA VAL A 96 14.30 -2.62 15.94
C VAL A 96 13.89 -1.47 16.86
N PHE A 97 14.25 -0.25 16.47
CA PHE A 97 13.79 0.94 17.18
C PHE A 97 12.28 1.11 17.01
N GLY A 98 11.58 1.38 18.10
CA GLY A 98 10.14 1.66 18.05
C GLY A 98 9.27 0.49 17.56
N TYR A 99 9.55 -0.74 17.99
CA TYR A 99 8.82 -1.94 17.56
C TYR A 99 7.29 -1.77 17.60
N LYS A 100 6.71 -1.21 18.67
CA LYS A 100 5.26 -1.01 18.76
C LYS A 100 4.74 -0.01 17.73
N SER A 101 5.46 1.08 17.48
CA SER A 101 5.10 2.05 16.46
C SER A 101 5.23 1.46 15.05
N MET A 102 6.18 0.54 14.81
CA MET A 102 6.29 -0.21 13.56
C MET A 102 5.09 -1.12 13.34
N VAL A 103 4.63 -1.84 14.36
CA VAL A 103 3.40 -2.67 14.28
C VAL A 103 2.19 -1.80 13.99
N LEU A 104 2.00 -0.71 14.73
CA LEU A 104 0.89 0.21 14.52
C LEU A 104 0.93 0.86 13.14
N ALA A 105 2.12 1.19 12.63
CA ALA A 105 2.27 1.71 11.27
C ALA A 105 1.82 0.70 10.20
N ILE A 106 2.18 -0.58 10.33
CA ILE A 106 1.70 -1.64 9.40
C ILE A 106 0.18 -1.74 9.43
N VAL A 107 -0.42 -1.79 10.63
CA VAL A 107 -1.89 -1.86 10.78
C VAL A 107 -2.56 -0.61 10.21
N SER A 108 -2.02 0.57 10.47
CA SER A 108 -2.55 1.84 9.94
C SER A 108 -2.49 1.90 8.41
N ILE A 109 -1.38 1.48 7.80
CA ILE A 109 -1.26 1.39 6.33
C ILE A 109 -2.36 0.48 5.78
N ALA A 110 -2.53 -0.71 6.35
CA ALA A 110 -3.56 -1.64 5.91
C ALA A 110 -4.98 -1.07 6.05
N PHE A 111 -5.28 -0.38 7.14
CA PHE A 111 -6.58 0.27 7.32
C PHE A 111 -6.80 1.39 6.32
N LEU A 112 -5.82 2.28 6.15
CA LEU A 112 -5.91 3.40 5.21
C LEU A 112 -6.06 2.92 3.77
N SER A 113 -5.47 1.78 3.41
CA SER A 113 -5.57 1.22 2.05
C SER A 113 -7.01 1.04 1.56
N TRP A 114 -7.97 0.86 2.49
CA TRP A 114 -9.38 0.65 2.17
C TRP A 114 -10.19 1.93 1.96
N ILE A 115 -9.61 3.10 2.22
CA ILE A 115 -10.34 4.37 2.17
C ILE A 115 -9.70 5.40 1.23
N VAL A 116 -8.71 4.99 0.41
CA VAL A 116 -7.96 5.92 -0.45
C VAL A 116 -8.00 5.56 -1.94
N TRP A 117 -8.66 4.47 -2.35
CA TRP A 117 -8.63 3.95 -3.72
C TRP A 117 -9.03 4.96 -4.80
N GLY A 118 -9.87 5.96 -4.46
CA GLY A 118 -10.38 6.93 -5.43
C GLY A 118 -9.32 7.89 -5.99
N HIS A 119 -8.09 7.91 -5.44
CA HIS A 119 -6.99 8.67 -6.04
C HIS A 119 -6.53 8.08 -7.39
N HIS A 120 -6.83 6.82 -7.68
CA HIS A 120 -6.61 6.24 -9.00
C HIS A 120 -7.65 6.70 -10.05
N MET A 121 -8.62 7.49 -9.63
CA MET A 121 -9.77 7.89 -10.44
C MET A 121 -9.92 9.41 -10.53
N PHE A 122 -8.88 10.19 -10.25
CA PHE A 122 -8.95 11.65 -10.25
C PHE A 122 -9.32 12.26 -11.61
N MET A 123 -8.97 11.56 -12.71
CA MET A 123 -9.31 11.96 -14.07
C MET A 123 -10.56 11.24 -14.63
N SER A 124 -11.30 10.51 -13.79
CA SER A 124 -12.57 9.87 -14.15
C SER A 124 -13.75 10.86 -14.04
N SER A 125 -14.97 10.40 -14.29
CA SER A 125 -16.22 11.14 -14.05
C SER A 125 -16.59 11.29 -12.56
N GLN A 126 -15.69 10.92 -11.63
CA GLN A 126 -15.87 11.09 -10.20
C GLN A 126 -16.00 12.59 -9.84
N SER A 127 -16.92 12.91 -8.90
CA SER A 127 -17.12 14.31 -8.52
C SER A 127 -15.87 14.94 -7.88
N VAL A 128 -15.66 16.23 -8.13
CA VAL A 128 -14.52 16.98 -7.58
C VAL A 128 -14.49 16.93 -6.05
N TYR A 129 -15.65 17.00 -5.39
CA TYR A 129 -15.71 16.91 -3.91
C TYR A 129 -15.22 15.55 -3.39
N ILE A 130 -15.63 14.47 -4.03
CA ILE A 130 -15.17 13.12 -3.69
C ILE A 130 -13.66 12.99 -3.95
N SER A 131 -13.17 13.52 -5.08
CA SER A 131 -11.74 13.55 -5.40
C SER A 131 -10.93 14.33 -4.36
N MET A 132 -11.44 15.47 -3.87
CA MET A 132 -10.80 16.22 -2.79
C MET A 132 -10.72 15.41 -1.49
N VAL A 133 -11.78 14.70 -1.12
CA VAL A 133 -11.79 13.82 0.06
C VAL A 133 -10.74 12.71 -0.09
N PHE A 134 -10.71 12.02 -1.25
CA PHE A 134 -9.70 10.99 -1.50
C PHE A 134 -8.28 11.55 -1.51
N SER A 135 -8.06 12.76 -2.04
CA SER A 135 -6.76 13.44 -1.98
C SER A 135 -6.32 13.64 -0.53
N LEU A 136 -7.20 14.19 0.33
CA LEU A 136 -6.91 14.40 1.75
C LEU A 136 -6.60 13.08 2.48
N LEU A 137 -7.43 12.06 2.28
CA LEU A 137 -7.23 10.74 2.90
C LEU A 137 -5.91 10.09 2.44
N THR A 138 -5.53 10.29 1.18
CA THR A 138 -4.28 9.77 0.62
C THR A 138 -3.05 10.35 1.33
N PHE A 139 -3.07 11.63 1.70
CA PHE A 139 -1.98 12.22 2.48
C PHE A 139 -1.77 11.57 3.84
N LEU A 140 -2.81 11.02 4.46
CA LEU A 140 -2.69 10.35 5.76
C LEU A 140 -1.78 9.11 5.70
N VAL A 141 -1.63 8.48 4.54
CA VAL A 141 -0.74 7.32 4.36
C VAL A 141 0.73 7.69 4.54
N ALA A 142 1.09 8.96 4.32
CA ALA A 142 2.45 9.45 4.54
C ALA A 142 2.88 9.34 6.01
N ILE A 143 1.96 9.47 6.97
CA ILE A 143 2.27 9.44 8.40
C ILE A 143 2.84 8.08 8.83
N PRO A 144 2.14 6.95 8.67
CA PRO A 144 2.70 5.65 9.04
C PRO A 144 3.90 5.25 8.18
N SER A 145 3.97 5.68 6.92
CA SER A 145 5.12 5.44 6.06
C SER A 145 6.37 6.17 6.58
N ALA A 146 6.24 7.43 6.98
CA ALA A 146 7.33 8.20 7.60
C ALA A 146 7.80 7.58 8.92
N ILE A 147 6.87 7.11 9.78
CA ILE A 147 7.22 6.40 11.03
C ILE A 147 8.13 5.21 10.71
N LYS A 148 7.85 4.44 9.66
CA LYS A 148 8.68 3.29 9.29
C LYS A 148 10.07 3.73 8.86
N VAL A 149 10.20 4.72 7.97
CA VAL A 149 11.48 5.21 7.48
C VAL A 149 12.34 5.76 8.64
N PHE A 150 11.75 6.57 9.52
CA PHE A 150 12.46 7.10 10.69
C PHE A 150 12.91 6.00 11.65
N ASN A 151 12.08 4.99 11.89
CA ASN A 151 12.43 3.89 12.77
C ASN A 151 13.52 2.98 12.16
N TRP A 152 13.52 2.75 10.85
CA TRP A 152 14.62 2.05 10.19
C TRP A 152 15.92 2.84 10.30
N THR A 153 15.89 4.14 10.06
CA THR A 153 17.07 5.02 10.20
C THR A 153 17.58 5.05 11.65
N ALA A 154 16.66 5.14 12.62
CA ALA A 154 17.03 5.10 14.04
C ALA A 154 17.60 3.73 14.47
N THR A 155 17.15 2.64 13.85
CA THR A 155 17.72 1.30 14.07
C THR A 155 19.16 1.23 13.55
N LEU A 156 19.45 1.85 12.40
CA LEU A 156 20.80 1.94 11.85
C LEU A 156 21.74 2.82 12.69
N TYR A 157 21.20 3.89 13.30
CA TYR A 157 22.00 4.86 14.03
C TYR A 157 22.79 4.21 15.17
N LYS A 158 24.12 4.39 15.17
CA LYS A 158 25.06 3.74 16.10
C LYS A 158 25.00 2.20 16.12
N GLY A 159 24.56 1.57 15.04
CA GLY A 159 24.63 0.12 14.85
C GLY A 159 26.00 -0.31 14.35
N SER A 160 26.34 -1.58 14.60
CA SER A 160 27.52 -2.23 14.01
C SER A 160 27.09 -2.86 12.66
N ILE A 161 27.09 -2.04 11.61
CA ILE A 161 26.48 -2.39 10.32
C ILE A 161 27.36 -3.39 9.57
N SER A 162 26.77 -4.54 9.17
CA SER A 162 27.36 -5.43 8.17
C SER A 162 26.88 -5.00 6.77
N TYR A 163 27.73 -5.20 5.76
CA TYR A 163 27.41 -4.87 4.37
C TYR A 163 27.20 -6.14 3.52
N ASP A 164 26.59 -7.15 4.13
CA ASP A 164 26.17 -8.36 3.43
C ASP A 164 25.05 -8.06 2.42
N THR A 165 24.94 -8.90 1.40
CA THR A 165 23.96 -8.70 0.31
C THR A 165 22.53 -8.36 0.81
N PRO A 166 21.94 -9.06 1.78
CA PRO A 166 20.61 -8.70 2.28
C PRO A 166 20.55 -7.29 2.86
N MET A 167 21.63 -6.86 3.55
CA MET A 167 21.68 -5.52 4.14
C MET A 167 21.81 -4.43 3.08
N LEU A 168 22.56 -4.67 2.01
CA LEU A 168 22.65 -3.73 0.88
C LEU A 168 21.27 -3.53 0.21
N TYR A 169 20.49 -4.60 0.04
CA TYR A 169 19.11 -4.50 -0.44
C TYR A 169 18.23 -3.72 0.54
N ALA A 170 18.36 -3.93 1.84
CA ALA A 170 17.58 -3.21 2.84
C ALA A 170 17.92 -1.71 2.87
N LEU A 171 19.20 -1.34 2.73
CA LEU A 171 19.64 0.05 2.63
C LEU A 171 19.11 0.71 1.34
N GLY A 172 19.19 0.00 0.21
CA GLY A 172 18.60 0.42 -1.06
C GLY A 172 17.09 0.62 -0.96
N PHE A 173 16.39 -0.31 -0.27
CA PHE A 173 14.95 -0.21 -0.03
C PHE A 173 14.58 1.07 0.74
N ILE A 174 15.30 1.42 1.80
CA ILE A 174 15.03 2.67 2.54
C ILE A 174 15.12 3.89 1.61
N GLY A 175 16.20 3.96 0.80
CA GLY A 175 16.41 5.08 -0.11
C GLY A 175 15.34 5.17 -1.19
N LEU A 176 15.11 4.08 -1.91
CA LEU A 176 14.12 4.02 -2.98
C LEU A 176 12.69 4.18 -2.47
N PHE A 177 12.34 3.55 -1.36
CA PHE A 177 11.03 3.73 -0.75
C PHE A 177 10.78 5.17 -0.30
N THR A 178 11.80 5.86 0.20
CA THR A 178 11.69 7.28 0.58
C THR A 178 11.40 8.15 -0.65
N ILE A 179 12.11 7.93 -1.76
CA ILE A 179 11.85 8.65 -3.03
C ILE A 179 10.45 8.33 -3.55
N GLY A 180 10.08 7.05 -3.59
CA GLY A 180 8.75 6.61 -4.03
C GLY A 180 7.63 7.18 -3.15
N GLY A 181 7.80 7.21 -1.83
CA GLY A 181 6.83 7.79 -0.90
C GLY A 181 6.67 9.31 -1.05
N LEU A 182 7.77 10.03 -1.29
CA LEU A 182 7.73 11.46 -1.56
C LEU A 182 7.02 11.76 -2.90
N THR A 183 7.32 11.02 -3.96
CA THR A 183 6.62 11.17 -5.25
C THR A 183 5.15 10.79 -5.14
N GLY A 184 4.80 9.88 -4.23
CA GLY A 184 3.41 9.54 -3.90
C GLY A 184 2.61 10.70 -3.32
N LEU A 185 3.23 11.60 -2.55
CA LEU A 185 2.58 12.83 -2.09
C LEU A 185 2.19 13.75 -3.27
N PHE A 186 3.05 13.83 -4.28
CA PHE A 186 2.72 14.58 -5.49
C PHE A 186 1.53 13.97 -6.24
N LEU A 187 1.52 12.65 -6.43
CA LEU A 187 0.40 11.94 -7.07
C LEU A 187 -0.89 12.01 -6.24
N GLY A 188 -0.80 12.01 -4.91
CA GLY A 188 -1.96 12.18 -4.02
C GLY A 188 -2.58 13.58 -4.07
N THR A 189 -1.88 14.57 -4.64
CA THR A 189 -2.34 15.94 -4.79
C THR A 189 -3.24 16.05 -6.03
N LEU A 190 -4.55 16.21 -5.85
CA LEU A 190 -5.53 16.27 -6.95
C LEU A 190 -5.11 17.23 -8.07
N GLY A 191 -4.73 18.46 -7.74
CA GLY A 191 -4.36 19.48 -8.73
C GLY A 191 -3.09 19.16 -9.51
N LEU A 192 -2.15 18.41 -8.92
CA LEU A 192 -0.93 17.98 -9.63
C LEU A 192 -1.17 16.70 -10.43
N ASP A 193 -1.95 15.75 -9.90
CA ASP A 193 -2.25 14.50 -10.59
C ASP A 193 -2.92 14.73 -11.94
N MET A 194 -3.70 15.79 -12.10
CA MET A 194 -4.28 16.18 -13.39
C MET A 194 -3.23 16.34 -14.51
N HIS A 195 -1.98 16.62 -14.17
CA HIS A 195 -0.88 16.80 -15.14
C HIS A 195 0.03 15.60 -15.27
N VAL A 196 0.07 14.73 -14.27
CA VAL A 196 1.00 13.58 -14.23
C VAL A 196 0.28 12.22 -14.30
N HIS A 197 -1.05 12.22 -14.28
CA HIS A 197 -1.87 11.02 -14.41
C HIS A 197 -1.57 10.30 -15.74
N ASP A 198 -1.47 8.98 -15.71
CA ASP A 198 -1.14 8.13 -16.86
C ASP A 198 0.18 8.51 -17.59
N THR A 199 1.10 9.14 -16.87
CA THR A 199 2.46 9.44 -17.37
C THR A 199 3.51 8.51 -16.77
N TYR A 200 4.73 8.57 -17.29
CA TYR A 200 5.88 7.87 -16.70
C TYR A 200 6.26 8.35 -15.30
N PHE A 201 5.72 9.46 -14.83
CA PHE A 201 5.86 9.86 -13.42
C PHE A 201 5.20 8.84 -12.46
N VAL A 202 4.04 8.29 -12.84
CA VAL A 202 3.37 7.21 -12.10
C VAL A 202 4.24 5.95 -12.10
N VAL A 203 4.81 5.60 -13.27
CA VAL A 203 5.71 4.45 -13.43
C VAL A 203 6.96 4.62 -12.55
N ALA A 204 7.56 5.79 -12.53
CA ALA A 204 8.70 6.11 -11.68
C ALA A 204 8.36 6.02 -10.18
N HIS A 205 7.15 6.44 -9.79
CA HIS A 205 6.68 6.35 -8.42
C HIS A 205 6.64 4.91 -7.91
N PHE A 206 6.01 4.00 -8.63
CA PHE A 206 5.84 2.63 -8.11
C PHE A 206 7.10 1.75 -8.28
N HIS A 207 8.07 2.10 -9.14
CA HIS A 207 9.37 1.45 -9.23
C HIS A 207 10.36 1.96 -8.21
#